data_047683ec79183ec9d6106dd0160a375a
#
_entry.id   047683ec79183ec9d6106dd0160a375a
#
_cell.length_a   1.000
_cell.length_b   1.000
_cell.length_c   1.000
_cell.angle_alpha   90.00
_cell.angle_beta   90.00
_cell.angle_gamma   90.00
#
_symmetry.space_group_name_H-M   'P 1'
#
loop_
_entity.id
_entity.type
_entity.pdbx_description
1 polymer ?
#
loop_
_entity_poly.entity_id
_entity_poly.type
_entity_poly.pdbx_seq_one_letter_code
_entity_poly.pdbx_strand_id
1 'polypeptide(L)'
;MSDRKDGAGAPAARAFLAILDRNLRDLYPGYPAFVMATGIISNALYFLEMFGLSQLFFVINLVAYPILMTAIAIRLVRHTAALWADLLNPRLVFSFFTIVAATDVLGIQCDLRGYANASIALWLFAFTTWFVLLYFSFAVLSFLNTALDANVVHGGWLIAIVGTQSLVLLGVRVADHWIAYSTGLIVLAHMLWGIGLALYAIFVTLFSYRTFFFKLTPDDLSPLLWVVMGAAAISANAGTSLLLSGAHVPYLTSMNPFVDGVTLIVWAWGTWWIPLLVFFGVWKHVVCRVPLSYSPALWSLVFPLGMYSVATFRFSLASQFPFLGYLGREFIWVAVPAWLATACAMIVSNLRGLKKSNMSRDCQGRPGQLPSG
;
A
#
# COMPACT_ATOMS: atom_id res chain seq x y z
N MET A 1 56.34 10.15 -15.13
CA MET A 1 55.43 9.31 -15.89
C MET A 1 54.41 8.75 -14.89
N SER A 2 53.53 9.63 -14.43
CA SER A 2 52.43 9.30 -13.52
C SER A 2 51.42 10.44 -13.65
N ASP A 3 50.39 10.26 -14.44
CA ASP A 3 49.13 11.05 -14.37
C ASP A 3 48.24 10.65 -15.56
N ARG A 4 47.48 9.58 -15.44
CA ARG A 4 46.40 9.23 -16.36
C ARG A 4 45.50 8.11 -15.81
N LYS A 5 45.02 8.21 -14.55
CA LYS A 5 44.00 7.26 -14.04
C LYS A 5 42.73 7.89 -13.47
N ASP A 6 42.63 9.21 -13.32
CA ASP A 6 41.54 9.84 -12.65
C ASP A 6 40.38 10.34 -13.56
N GLY A 7 40.48 10.17 -14.87
CA GLY A 7 39.51 10.72 -15.82
C GLY A 7 38.31 9.84 -16.19
N ALA A 8 38.37 8.53 -15.99
CA ALA A 8 37.37 7.59 -16.52
C ALA A 8 36.14 7.39 -15.59
N GLY A 9 36.28 7.65 -14.30
CA GLY A 9 35.18 7.45 -13.33
C GLY A 9 34.16 8.61 -13.30
N ALA A 10 34.59 9.83 -13.61
CA ALA A 10 33.77 11.02 -13.51
C ALA A 10 32.57 11.06 -14.46
N PRO A 11 32.62 10.69 -15.73
CA PRO A 11 31.46 10.68 -16.63
C PRO A 11 30.45 9.57 -16.28
N ALA A 12 30.91 8.42 -15.81
CA ALA A 12 30.01 7.31 -15.40
C ALA A 12 29.24 7.66 -14.12
N ALA A 13 29.90 8.28 -13.14
CA ALA A 13 29.25 8.74 -11.91
C ALA A 13 28.20 9.84 -12.18
N ARG A 14 28.52 10.82 -13.04
CA ARG A 14 27.56 11.86 -13.44
C ARG A 14 26.33 11.28 -14.14
N ALA A 15 26.51 10.32 -15.02
CA ALA A 15 25.39 9.67 -15.70
C ALA A 15 24.56 8.81 -14.77
N PHE A 16 25.14 8.15 -13.77
CA PHE A 16 24.41 7.42 -12.74
C PHE A 16 23.59 8.38 -11.88
N LEU A 17 24.17 9.49 -11.44
CA LEU A 17 23.46 10.52 -10.67
C LEU A 17 22.30 11.13 -11.47
N ALA A 18 22.47 11.36 -12.78
CA ALA A 18 21.38 11.87 -13.62
C ALA A 18 20.22 10.86 -13.79
N ILE A 19 20.49 9.56 -13.84
CA ILE A 19 19.46 8.52 -13.85
C ILE A 19 18.74 8.49 -12.50
N LEU A 20 19.49 8.53 -11.41
CA LEU A 20 18.94 8.54 -10.05
C LEU A 20 18.05 9.77 -9.84
N ASP A 21 18.50 10.95 -10.25
CA ASP A 21 17.74 12.19 -10.14
C ASP A 21 16.43 12.14 -10.94
N ARG A 22 16.47 11.60 -12.16
CA ARG A 22 15.26 11.37 -12.96
C ARG A 22 14.30 10.40 -12.27
N ASN A 23 14.80 9.27 -11.75
CA ASN A 23 13.97 8.28 -11.06
C ASN A 23 13.34 8.86 -9.78
N LEU A 24 14.04 9.74 -9.08
CA LEU A 24 13.51 10.44 -7.91
C LEU A 24 12.42 11.45 -8.31
N ARG A 25 12.63 12.18 -9.41
CA ARG A 25 11.62 13.11 -9.95
C ARG A 25 10.34 12.40 -10.34
N ASP A 26 10.47 11.27 -11.03
CA ASP A 26 9.36 10.52 -11.62
C ASP A 26 8.88 9.38 -10.68
N LEU A 27 9.25 9.44 -9.39
CA LEU A 27 8.89 8.43 -8.40
C LEU A 27 7.37 8.36 -8.22
N TYR A 28 6.78 7.20 -8.49
CA TYR A 28 5.35 6.98 -8.31
C TYR A 28 4.95 7.12 -6.81
N PRO A 29 3.93 7.95 -6.47
CA PRO A 29 3.55 8.20 -5.07
C PRO A 29 3.13 6.95 -4.31
N GLY A 30 2.63 5.93 -5.01
CA GLY A 30 2.20 4.67 -4.42
C GLY A 30 3.31 3.63 -4.18
N TYR A 31 4.59 3.96 -4.36
CA TYR A 31 5.70 3.02 -4.08
C TYR A 31 5.74 2.48 -2.64
N PRO A 32 5.34 3.24 -1.59
CA PRO A 32 5.26 2.69 -0.24
C PRO A 32 4.34 1.46 -0.10
N ALA A 33 3.49 1.17 -1.10
CA ALA A 33 2.74 -0.09 -1.17
C ALA A 33 3.65 -1.34 -1.13
N PHE A 34 4.92 -1.25 -1.54
CA PHE A 34 5.92 -2.30 -1.33
C PHE A 34 6.09 -2.65 0.15
N VAL A 35 6.24 -1.62 1.00
CA VAL A 35 6.38 -1.79 2.45
C VAL A 35 5.08 -2.33 3.06
N MET A 36 3.93 -1.83 2.61
CA MET A 36 2.62 -2.36 3.03
C MET A 36 2.49 -3.86 2.72
N ALA A 37 2.80 -4.26 1.49
CA ALA A 37 2.69 -5.64 1.01
C ALA A 37 3.67 -6.58 1.73
N THR A 38 4.90 -6.14 1.92
CA THR A 38 5.94 -6.90 2.62
C THR A 38 5.60 -7.03 4.11
N GLY A 39 5.13 -5.95 4.72
CA GLY A 39 4.83 -5.92 6.15
C GLY A 39 3.58 -6.71 6.51
N ILE A 40 2.53 -6.70 5.67
CA ILE A 40 1.34 -7.49 5.98
C ILE A 40 1.61 -8.99 5.89
N ILE A 41 2.48 -9.43 4.99
CA ILE A 41 2.94 -10.83 4.92
C ILE A 41 3.74 -11.19 6.18
N SER A 42 4.65 -10.30 6.64
CA SER A 42 5.37 -10.49 7.90
C SER A 42 4.40 -10.64 9.08
N ASN A 43 3.38 -9.77 9.17
CA ASN A 43 2.40 -9.81 10.24
C ASN A 43 1.54 -11.09 10.17
N ALA A 44 1.12 -11.51 8.96
CA ALA A 44 0.40 -12.77 8.77
C ALA A 44 1.22 -13.96 9.26
N LEU A 45 2.47 -14.06 8.81
CA LEU A 45 3.39 -15.14 9.21
C LEU A 45 3.68 -15.14 10.72
N TYR A 46 3.72 -13.94 11.35
CA TYR A 46 3.85 -13.83 12.80
C TYR A 46 2.65 -14.43 13.54
N PHE A 47 1.42 -14.08 13.11
CA PHE A 47 0.19 -14.63 13.70
C PHE A 47 0.02 -16.14 13.46
N LEU A 48 0.65 -16.66 12.42
CA LEU A 48 0.68 -18.10 12.12
C LEU A 48 1.89 -18.82 12.78
N GLU A 49 2.61 -18.14 13.68
CA GLU A 49 3.75 -18.67 14.43
C GLU A 49 4.97 -19.04 13.55
N MET A 50 5.00 -18.55 12.31
CA MET A 50 6.13 -18.76 11.38
C MET A 50 7.18 -17.66 11.56
N PHE A 51 7.73 -17.56 12.77
CA PHE A 51 8.56 -16.42 13.20
C PHE A 51 9.80 -16.19 12.33
N GLY A 52 10.46 -17.25 11.85
CA GLY A 52 11.65 -17.12 11.00
C GLY A 52 11.37 -16.40 9.67
N LEU A 53 10.30 -16.79 8.99
CA LEU A 53 9.86 -16.13 7.76
C LEU A 53 9.33 -14.72 8.04
N SER A 54 8.55 -14.55 9.10
CA SER A 54 8.09 -13.22 9.54
C SER A 54 9.26 -12.27 9.76
N GLN A 55 10.35 -12.74 10.38
CA GLN A 55 11.54 -11.94 10.63
C GLN A 55 12.26 -11.54 9.35
N LEU A 56 12.33 -12.42 8.35
CA LEU A 56 12.91 -12.10 7.04
C LEU A 56 12.17 -10.92 6.40
N PHE A 57 10.82 -10.98 6.32
CA PHE A 57 10.02 -9.90 5.76
C PHE A 57 10.09 -8.60 6.58
N PHE A 58 10.24 -8.70 7.90
CA PHE A 58 10.47 -7.54 8.74
C PHE A 58 11.80 -6.84 8.44
N VAL A 59 12.89 -7.59 8.29
CA VAL A 59 14.21 -7.01 7.94
C VAL A 59 14.17 -6.35 6.57
N ILE A 60 13.49 -6.94 5.59
CA ILE A 60 13.29 -6.30 4.29
C ILE A 60 12.59 -4.94 4.45
N ASN A 61 11.54 -4.87 5.26
CA ASN A 61 10.83 -3.62 5.51
C ASN A 61 11.64 -2.60 6.30
N LEU A 62 12.42 -3.05 7.28
CA LEU A 62 13.27 -2.17 8.08
C LEU A 62 14.34 -1.45 7.22
N VAL A 63 14.75 -2.07 6.11
CA VAL A 63 15.65 -1.47 5.13
C VAL A 63 14.88 -0.64 4.09
N ALA A 64 13.79 -1.17 3.56
CA ALA A 64 13.07 -0.54 2.46
C ALA A 64 12.32 0.74 2.86
N TYR A 65 11.74 0.76 4.06
CA TYR A 65 10.99 1.91 4.54
C TYR A 65 11.83 3.19 4.61
N PRO A 66 13.00 3.22 5.31
CA PRO A 66 13.82 4.44 5.36
C PRO A 66 14.36 4.84 3.99
N ILE A 67 14.66 3.90 3.10
CA ILE A 67 15.08 4.21 1.73
C ILE A 67 13.96 4.93 0.98
N LEU A 68 12.73 4.43 1.04
CA LEU A 68 11.59 5.05 0.36
C LEU A 68 11.23 6.40 0.98
N MET A 69 11.24 6.52 2.32
CA MET A 69 10.98 7.79 2.99
C MET A 69 12.03 8.84 2.65
N THR A 70 13.30 8.45 2.59
CA THR A 70 14.40 9.32 2.15
C THR A 70 14.23 9.75 0.69
N ALA A 71 13.84 8.84 -0.20
CA ALA A 71 13.56 9.15 -1.60
C ALA A 71 12.41 10.18 -1.73
N ILE A 72 11.32 10.01 -0.97
CA ILE A 72 10.20 10.95 -0.93
C ILE A 72 10.63 12.30 -0.35
N ALA A 73 11.44 12.30 0.71
CA ALA A 73 11.98 13.53 1.29
C ALA A 73 12.90 14.31 0.32
N ILE A 74 13.78 13.59 -0.41
CA ILE A 74 14.61 14.18 -1.46
C ILE A 74 13.71 14.75 -2.57
N ARG A 75 12.69 14.03 -2.99
CA ARG A 75 11.71 14.50 -3.99
C ARG A 75 10.99 15.76 -3.54
N LEU A 76 10.59 15.84 -2.26
CA LEU A 76 9.96 17.02 -1.68
C LEU A 76 10.87 18.25 -1.74
N VAL A 77 12.18 18.08 -1.53
CA VAL A 77 13.14 19.20 -1.50
C VAL A 77 13.65 19.57 -2.90
N ARG A 78 13.97 18.57 -3.75
CA ARG A 78 14.62 18.81 -5.06
C ARG A 78 13.64 18.90 -6.23
N HIS A 79 12.51 18.18 -6.16
CA HIS A 79 11.54 18.08 -7.24
C HIS A 79 10.14 18.49 -6.79
N THR A 80 10.05 19.57 -6.01
CA THR A 80 8.79 20.07 -5.42
C THR A 80 7.69 20.26 -6.47
N ALA A 81 8.02 20.81 -7.65
CA ALA A 81 7.05 21.00 -8.72
C ALA A 81 6.44 19.69 -9.23
N ALA A 82 7.25 18.62 -9.37
CA ALA A 82 6.76 17.31 -9.76
C ALA A 82 5.90 16.67 -8.67
N LEU A 83 6.28 16.82 -7.40
CA LEU A 83 5.50 16.36 -6.26
C LEU A 83 4.13 17.08 -6.19
N TRP A 84 4.11 18.40 -6.36
CA TRP A 84 2.87 19.19 -6.38
C TRP A 84 1.97 18.79 -7.56
N ALA A 85 2.53 18.54 -8.73
CA ALA A 85 1.76 18.06 -9.88
C ALA A 85 1.03 16.74 -9.57
N ASP A 86 1.68 15.81 -8.84
CA ASP A 86 1.05 14.56 -8.42
C ASP A 86 0.00 14.78 -7.31
N LEU A 87 0.29 15.65 -6.34
CA LEU A 87 -0.64 15.97 -5.25
C LEU A 87 -1.91 16.68 -5.75
N LEU A 88 -1.79 17.50 -6.79
CA LEU A 88 -2.93 18.20 -7.40
C LEU A 88 -3.68 17.34 -8.43
N ASN A 89 -3.19 16.14 -8.73
CA ASN A 89 -3.83 15.22 -9.66
C ASN A 89 -4.86 14.34 -8.94
N PRO A 90 -6.17 14.46 -9.24
CA PRO A 90 -7.23 13.66 -8.60
C PRO A 90 -7.06 12.14 -8.76
N ARG A 91 -6.29 11.68 -9.76
CA ARG A 91 -5.99 10.27 -9.97
C ARG A 91 -4.85 9.75 -9.09
N LEU A 92 -3.96 10.63 -8.62
CA LEU A 92 -2.75 10.24 -7.88
C LEU A 92 -2.78 10.62 -6.41
N VAL A 93 -3.54 11.65 -6.02
CA VAL A 93 -3.52 12.20 -4.66
C VAL A 93 -3.76 11.17 -3.58
N PHE A 94 -4.67 10.22 -3.79
CA PHE A 94 -4.94 9.16 -2.83
C PHE A 94 -3.84 8.08 -2.75
N SER A 95 -2.95 8.01 -3.75
CA SER A 95 -1.80 7.10 -3.68
C SER A 95 -0.81 7.49 -2.59
N PHE A 96 -0.79 8.74 -2.15
CA PHE A 96 0.06 9.18 -1.03
C PHE A 96 -0.35 8.56 0.32
N PHE A 97 -1.58 8.08 0.48
CA PHE A 97 -1.99 7.35 1.67
C PHE A 97 -1.26 6.02 1.87
N THR A 98 -0.55 5.53 0.84
CA THR A 98 0.38 4.41 1.01
C THR A 98 1.50 4.72 2.00
N ILE A 99 1.88 6.01 2.18
CA ILE A 99 2.85 6.44 3.20
C ILE A 99 2.28 6.13 4.59
N VAL A 100 1.04 6.52 4.84
CA VAL A 100 0.35 6.28 6.11
C VAL A 100 0.28 4.80 6.41
N ALA A 101 -0.29 4.02 5.48
CA ALA A 101 -0.48 2.60 5.68
C ALA A 101 0.86 1.82 5.79
N ALA A 102 1.89 2.21 5.04
CA ALA A 102 3.23 1.62 5.15
C ALA A 102 3.85 1.87 6.54
N THR A 103 3.69 3.10 7.04
CA THR A 103 4.18 3.49 8.37
C THR A 103 3.48 2.70 9.47
N ASP A 104 2.15 2.59 9.41
CA ASP A 104 1.38 1.83 10.40
C ASP A 104 1.67 0.34 10.35
N VAL A 105 1.81 -0.24 9.16
CA VAL A 105 2.15 -1.66 9.01
C VAL A 105 3.55 -1.95 9.60
N LEU A 106 4.53 -1.08 9.37
CA LEU A 106 5.84 -1.17 10.01
C LEU A 106 5.73 -0.97 11.54
N GLY A 107 4.88 -0.04 11.99
CA GLY A 107 4.60 0.17 13.41
C GLY A 107 4.05 -1.09 14.08
N ILE A 108 3.12 -1.81 13.43
CA ILE A 108 2.62 -3.11 13.91
C ILE A 108 3.74 -4.16 13.96
N GLN A 109 4.63 -4.21 12.96
CA GLN A 109 5.77 -5.11 12.98
C GLN A 109 6.72 -4.82 14.15
N CYS A 110 6.94 -3.55 14.47
CA CYS A 110 7.74 -3.11 15.63
C CYS A 110 7.06 -3.51 16.93
N ASP A 111 5.75 -3.27 17.05
CA ASP A 111 4.96 -3.62 18.22
C ASP A 111 5.02 -5.13 18.54
N LEU A 112 4.78 -5.97 17.52
CA LEU A 112 4.83 -7.44 17.64
C LEU A 112 6.20 -7.96 18.10
N ARG A 113 7.26 -7.14 18.04
CA ARG A 113 8.63 -7.45 18.46
C ARG A 113 9.07 -6.71 19.71
N GLY A 114 8.13 -6.04 20.39
CA GLY A 114 8.38 -5.33 21.66
C GLY A 114 8.98 -3.93 21.52
N TYR A 115 9.03 -3.36 20.31
CA TYR A 115 9.55 -2.00 20.10
C TYR A 115 8.44 -0.95 20.27
N ALA A 116 7.85 -0.86 21.48
CA ALA A 116 6.71 0.01 21.78
C ALA A 116 6.94 1.49 21.44
N ASN A 117 8.10 2.06 21.77
CA ASN A 117 8.41 3.46 21.49
C ASN A 117 8.47 3.76 19.99
N ALA A 118 9.00 2.83 19.18
CA ALA A 118 9.01 2.96 17.75
C ALA A 118 7.59 2.90 17.17
N SER A 119 6.76 2.01 17.68
CA SER A 119 5.35 1.87 17.34
C SER A 119 4.58 3.17 17.60
N ILE A 120 4.74 3.78 18.78
CA ILE A 120 4.12 5.07 19.14
C ILE A 120 4.59 6.19 18.19
N ALA A 121 5.90 6.31 17.94
CA ALA A 121 6.45 7.35 17.07
C ALA A 121 5.95 7.21 15.63
N LEU A 122 5.89 6.00 15.10
CA LEU A 122 5.38 5.71 13.77
C LEU A 122 3.88 6.02 13.68
N TRP A 123 3.08 5.69 14.70
CA TRP A 123 1.66 6.03 14.72
C TRP A 123 1.41 7.54 14.72
N LEU A 124 2.17 8.31 15.52
CA LEU A 124 2.05 9.77 15.55
C LEU A 124 2.41 10.40 14.20
N PHE A 125 3.46 9.91 13.54
CA PHE A 125 3.83 10.35 12.19
C PHE A 125 2.74 10.00 11.17
N ALA A 126 2.24 8.76 11.20
CA ALA A 126 1.18 8.31 10.31
C ALA A 126 -0.11 9.11 10.50
N PHE A 127 -0.53 9.36 11.76
CA PHE A 127 -1.71 10.13 12.08
C PHE A 127 -1.63 11.57 11.57
N THR A 128 -0.50 12.23 11.81
CA THR A 128 -0.27 13.60 11.33
C THR A 128 -0.30 13.66 9.80
N THR A 129 0.38 12.72 9.15
CA THR A 129 0.42 12.62 7.68
C THR A 129 -0.99 12.35 7.11
N TRP A 130 -1.73 11.43 7.72
CA TRP A 130 -3.11 11.12 7.33
C TRP A 130 -4.02 12.34 7.44
N PHE A 131 -3.94 13.07 8.57
CA PHE A 131 -4.76 14.24 8.80
C PHE A 131 -4.57 15.30 7.70
N VAL A 132 -3.32 15.62 7.38
CA VAL A 132 -2.99 16.57 6.32
C VAL A 132 -3.46 16.05 4.96
N LEU A 133 -3.14 14.81 4.61
CA LEU A 133 -3.49 14.23 3.32
C LEU A 133 -5.00 14.11 3.13
N LEU A 134 -5.77 13.76 4.18
CA LEU A 134 -7.21 13.58 4.05
C LEU A 134 -7.90 14.87 3.61
N TYR A 135 -7.71 15.94 4.37
CA TYR A 135 -8.34 17.23 4.07
C TYR A 135 -7.80 17.83 2.76
N PHE A 136 -6.50 17.69 2.50
CA PHE A 136 -5.90 18.15 1.26
C PHE A 136 -6.48 17.42 0.04
N SER A 137 -6.61 16.10 0.09
CA SER A 137 -7.16 15.30 -1.02
C SER A 137 -8.62 15.68 -1.32
N PHE A 138 -9.44 15.89 -0.29
CA PHE A 138 -10.82 16.35 -0.49
C PHE A 138 -10.89 17.77 -1.04
N ALA A 139 -9.97 18.66 -0.62
CA ALA A 139 -9.87 20.00 -1.20
C ALA A 139 -9.52 19.93 -2.70
N VAL A 140 -8.56 19.06 -3.08
CA VAL A 140 -8.21 18.82 -4.50
C VAL A 140 -9.43 18.32 -5.29
N LEU A 141 -10.16 17.34 -4.76
CA LEU A 141 -11.39 16.85 -5.42
C LEU A 141 -12.46 17.93 -5.55
N SER A 142 -12.63 18.76 -4.53
CA SER A 142 -13.71 19.76 -4.50
C SER A 142 -13.42 20.97 -5.37
N PHE A 143 -12.16 21.40 -5.43
CA PHE A 143 -11.82 22.69 -6.06
C PHE A 143 -11.08 22.56 -7.39
N LEU A 144 -10.38 21.44 -7.63
CA LEU A 144 -9.53 21.27 -8.81
C LEU A 144 -10.03 20.22 -9.79
N ASN A 145 -11.06 19.45 -9.42
CA ASN A 145 -11.66 18.49 -10.34
C ASN A 145 -12.60 19.24 -11.31
N THR A 146 -12.06 19.71 -12.42
CA THR A 146 -12.83 20.39 -13.49
C THR A 146 -13.48 19.42 -14.48
N ALA A 147 -13.03 18.17 -14.48
CA ALA A 147 -13.60 17.12 -15.34
C ALA A 147 -14.78 16.47 -14.60
N LEU A 148 -16.01 16.77 -15.03
CA LEU A 148 -17.25 16.07 -14.62
C LEU A 148 -17.28 14.61 -15.16
N ASP A 149 -16.12 13.93 -15.21
CA ASP A 149 -15.97 12.61 -15.81
C ASP A 149 -15.81 11.55 -14.71
N ALA A 150 -16.73 10.60 -14.67
CA ALA A 150 -16.67 9.42 -13.79
C ALA A 150 -15.39 8.57 -14.00
N ASN A 151 -14.68 8.76 -15.12
CA ASN A 151 -13.41 8.09 -15.42
C ASN A 151 -12.25 8.51 -14.50
N VAL A 152 -12.42 9.51 -13.64
CA VAL A 152 -11.45 9.90 -12.61
C VAL A 152 -11.46 8.90 -11.45
N VAL A 153 -12.62 8.25 -11.21
CA VAL A 153 -12.78 7.28 -10.11
C VAL A 153 -12.12 5.96 -10.48
N HIS A 154 -11.17 5.52 -9.68
CA HIS A 154 -10.50 4.22 -9.84
C HIS A 154 -10.14 3.60 -8.48
N GLY A 155 -9.73 2.33 -8.46
CA GLY A 155 -9.44 1.58 -7.23
C GLY A 155 -8.40 2.23 -6.31
N GLY A 156 -7.53 3.10 -6.83
CA GLY A 156 -6.54 3.83 -6.05
C GLY A 156 -7.14 4.82 -5.03
N TRP A 157 -8.36 5.30 -5.22
CA TRP A 157 -9.05 6.16 -4.24
C TRP A 157 -9.30 5.43 -2.92
N LEU A 158 -9.51 4.12 -2.99
CA LEU A 158 -9.73 3.27 -1.81
C LEU A 158 -8.49 3.15 -0.91
N ILE A 159 -7.31 3.61 -1.37
CA ILE A 159 -6.10 3.64 -0.53
C ILE A 159 -6.27 4.62 0.66
N ALA A 160 -7.11 5.66 0.54
CA ALA A 160 -7.46 6.54 1.66
C ALA A 160 -8.10 5.75 2.82
N ILE A 161 -8.99 4.79 2.50
CA ILE A 161 -9.61 3.92 3.50
C ILE A 161 -8.55 3.02 4.13
N VAL A 162 -7.65 2.47 3.31
CA VAL A 162 -6.54 1.63 3.80
C VAL A 162 -5.68 2.40 4.80
N GLY A 163 -5.30 3.65 4.50
CA GLY A 163 -4.55 4.51 5.42
C GLY A 163 -5.34 4.87 6.68
N THR A 164 -6.64 5.14 6.57
CA THR A 164 -7.49 5.44 7.73
C THR A 164 -7.63 4.23 8.66
N GLN A 165 -7.86 3.05 8.10
CA GLN A 165 -8.04 1.82 8.87
C GLN A 165 -6.72 1.28 9.44
N SER A 166 -5.59 1.55 8.80
CA SER A 166 -4.28 1.18 9.36
C SER A 166 -3.97 1.93 10.66
N LEU A 167 -4.40 3.19 10.77
CA LEU A 167 -4.31 3.96 12.01
C LEU A 167 -5.11 3.33 13.16
N VAL A 168 -6.26 2.72 12.86
CA VAL A 168 -7.04 1.98 13.86
C VAL A 168 -6.25 0.78 14.35
N LEU A 169 -5.69 -0.01 13.42
CA LEU A 169 -4.93 -1.23 13.74
C LEU A 169 -3.74 -0.94 14.65
N LEU A 170 -2.95 0.07 14.32
CA LEU A 170 -1.80 0.44 15.13
C LEU A 170 -2.21 1.22 16.38
N GLY A 171 -3.24 2.08 16.29
CA GLY A 171 -3.74 2.89 17.41
C GLY A 171 -4.25 2.05 18.58
N VAL A 172 -4.93 0.94 18.30
CA VAL A 172 -5.37 -0.02 19.35
C VAL A 172 -4.15 -0.59 20.08
N ARG A 173 -3.07 -0.96 19.38
CA ARG A 173 -1.84 -1.48 19.98
C ARG A 173 -1.06 -0.42 20.77
N VAL A 174 -1.00 0.80 20.24
CA VAL A 174 -0.40 1.95 20.93
C VAL A 174 -1.12 2.26 22.25
N ALA A 175 -2.46 2.07 22.28
CA ALA A 175 -3.25 2.25 23.49
C ALA A 175 -2.85 1.31 24.63
N ASP A 176 -2.36 0.10 24.32
CA ASP A 176 -1.87 -0.85 25.31
C ASP A 176 -0.53 -0.41 25.95
N HIS A 177 0.27 0.38 25.23
CA HIS A 177 1.56 0.88 25.70
C HIS A 177 1.47 2.28 26.32
N TRP A 178 0.52 3.10 25.87
CA TRP A 178 0.36 4.48 26.31
C TRP A 178 -0.82 4.63 27.26
N ILE A 179 -0.70 3.98 28.42
CA ILE A 179 -1.79 3.79 29.39
C ILE A 179 -2.49 5.10 29.78
N ALA A 180 -1.74 6.21 29.95
CA ALA A 180 -2.30 7.51 30.32
C ALA A 180 -3.32 8.06 29.29
N TYR A 181 -3.22 7.65 28.05
CA TYR A 181 -4.09 8.08 26.92
C TYR A 181 -4.92 6.94 26.33
N SER A 182 -4.84 5.73 26.90
CA SER A 182 -5.44 4.50 26.37
C SER A 182 -6.93 4.68 26.04
N THR A 183 -7.74 5.20 26.97
CA THR A 183 -9.15 5.46 26.74
C THR A 183 -9.40 6.39 25.57
N GLY A 184 -8.67 7.51 25.48
CA GLY A 184 -8.78 8.47 24.40
C GLY A 184 -8.39 7.87 23.06
N LEU A 185 -7.34 7.06 23.02
CA LEU A 185 -6.86 6.37 21.82
C LEU A 185 -7.86 5.34 21.32
N ILE A 186 -8.50 4.58 22.21
CA ILE A 186 -9.53 3.61 21.82
C ILE A 186 -10.79 4.32 21.31
N VAL A 187 -11.20 5.43 21.93
CA VAL A 187 -12.31 6.26 21.40
C VAL A 187 -11.97 6.79 20.01
N LEU A 188 -10.76 7.34 19.84
CA LEU A 188 -10.28 7.82 18.55
C LEU A 188 -10.23 6.69 17.51
N ALA A 189 -9.78 5.49 17.88
CA ALA A 189 -9.78 4.33 17.00
C ALA A 189 -11.19 3.96 16.50
N HIS A 190 -12.21 4.01 17.37
CA HIS A 190 -13.61 3.80 16.96
C HIS A 190 -14.10 4.90 16.00
N MET A 191 -13.72 6.17 16.26
CA MET A 191 -14.05 7.29 15.35
C MET A 191 -13.41 7.11 13.99
N LEU A 192 -12.11 6.76 13.94
CA LEU A 192 -11.37 6.50 12.69
C LEU A 192 -11.96 5.31 11.94
N TRP A 193 -12.35 4.24 12.64
CA TRP A 193 -13.02 3.10 12.05
C TRP A 193 -14.33 3.51 11.37
N GLY A 194 -15.17 4.30 12.07
CA GLY A 194 -16.41 4.84 11.53
C GLY A 194 -16.19 5.73 10.31
N ILE A 195 -15.21 6.65 10.36
CA ILE A 195 -14.80 7.49 9.22
C ILE A 195 -14.38 6.61 8.04
N GLY A 196 -13.51 5.61 8.29
CA GLY A 196 -13.04 4.70 7.26
C GLY A 196 -14.17 3.91 6.61
N LEU A 197 -15.17 3.46 7.38
CA LEU A 197 -16.37 2.78 6.86
C LEU A 197 -17.23 3.71 6.01
N ALA A 198 -17.45 4.94 6.44
CA ALA A 198 -18.20 5.94 5.68
C ALA A 198 -17.50 6.26 4.34
N LEU A 199 -16.19 6.48 4.37
CA LEU A 199 -15.39 6.68 3.15
C LEU A 199 -15.43 5.45 2.25
N TYR A 200 -15.36 4.24 2.83
CA TYR A 200 -15.47 3.00 2.06
C TYR A 200 -16.82 2.90 1.35
N ALA A 201 -17.92 3.16 2.06
CA ALA A 201 -19.25 3.13 1.47
C ALA A 201 -19.38 4.12 0.29
N ILE A 202 -18.88 5.34 0.44
CA ILE A 202 -18.90 6.36 -0.61
C ILE A 202 -18.04 5.91 -1.81
N PHE A 203 -16.78 5.55 -1.56
CA PHE A 203 -15.83 5.29 -2.65
C PHE A 203 -16.10 3.96 -3.36
N VAL A 204 -16.56 2.92 -2.63
CA VAL A 204 -16.93 1.65 -3.27
C VAL A 204 -18.19 1.80 -4.12
N THR A 205 -19.14 2.66 -3.71
CA THR A 205 -20.33 2.96 -4.52
C THR A 205 -19.94 3.67 -5.82
N LEU A 206 -19.12 4.71 -5.73
CA LEU A 206 -18.62 5.42 -6.92
C LEU A 206 -17.81 4.51 -7.85
N PHE A 207 -16.94 3.68 -7.26
CA PHE A 207 -16.14 2.69 -7.98
C PHE A 207 -17.01 1.64 -8.65
N SER A 208 -18.02 1.09 -7.96
CA SER A 208 -18.97 0.12 -8.51
C SER A 208 -19.80 0.73 -9.62
N TYR A 209 -20.28 1.97 -9.44
CA TYR A 209 -20.99 2.71 -10.49
C TYR A 209 -20.13 2.86 -11.74
N ARG A 210 -18.85 3.28 -11.61
CA ARG A 210 -17.92 3.36 -12.74
C ARG A 210 -17.69 2.00 -13.40
N THR A 211 -17.55 0.93 -12.59
CA THR A 211 -17.19 -0.40 -13.09
C THR A 211 -18.35 -1.10 -13.78
N PHE A 212 -19.58 -0.94 -13.29
CA PHE A 212 -20.72 -1.71 -13.81
C PHE A 212 -21.56 -0.98 -14.84
N PHE A 213 -21.53 0.37 -14.86
CA PHE A 213 -22.38 1.16 -15.73
C PHE A 213 -21.65 1.88 -16.89
N PHE A 214 -20.32 1.84 -16.90
CA PHE A 214 -19.52 2.39 -17.98
C PHE A 214 -18.75 1.29 -18.72
N LYS A 215 -18.39 1.58 -19.97
CA LYS A 215 -17.59 0.65 -20.78
C LYS A 215 -16.21 0.45 -20.11
N LEU A 216 -15.89 -0.80 -19.80
CA LEU A 216 -14.57 -1.20 -19.31
C LEU A 216 -13.63 -1.49 -20.48
N THR A 217 -12.43 -0.96 -20.37
CA THR A 217 -11.29 -1.29 -21.25
C THR A 217 -10.24 -2.08 -20.46
N PRO A 218 -9.33 -2.81 -21.10
CA PRO A 218 -8.25 -3.49 -20.40
C PRO A 218 -7.37 -2.56 -19.56
N ASP A 219 -7.25 -1.28 -19.93
CA ASP A 219 -6.45 -0.29 -19.18
C ASP A 219 -7.12 0.14 -17.88
N ASP A 220 -8.44 0.10 -17.80
CA ASP A 220 -9.19 0.35 -16.57
C ASP A 220 -8.93 -0.73 -15.51
N LEU A 221 -8.61 -1.96 -15.93
CA LEU A 221 -8.34 -3.10 -15.06
C LEU A 221 -6.89 -3.09 -14.57
N SER A 222 -6.51 -2.06 -13.83
CA SER A 222 -5.20 -1.95 -13.20
C SER A 222 -5.11 -2.81 -11.91
N PRO A 223 -3.90 -3.13 -11.42
CA PRO A 223 -3.74 -3.84 -10.14
C PRO A 223 -4.38 -3.11 -8.95
N LEU A 224 -4.61 -1.79 -9.05
CA LEU A 224 -5.30 -0.99 -8.03
C LEU A 224 -6.75 -1.42 -7.78
N LEU A 225 -7.38 -2.17 -8.72
CA LEU A 225 -8.72 -2.76 -8.52
C LEU A 225 -8.78 -3.66 -7.28
N TRP A 226 -7.69 -4.37 -6.98
CA TRP A 226 -7.63 -5.26 -5.82
C TRP A 226 -7.75 -4.53 -4.49
N VAL A 227 -7.53 -3.21 -4.48
CA VAL A 227 -7.69 -2.39 -3.28
C VAL A 227 -9.15 -2.35 -2.81
N VAL A 228 -10.15 -2.60 -3.69
CA VAL A 228 -11.55 -2.67 -3.26
C VAL A 228 -11.78 -3.78 -2.24
N MET A 229 -11.20 -4.95 -2.47
CA MET A 229 -11.21 -6.05 -1.51
C MET A 229 -10.30 -5.76 -0.31
N GLY A 230 -9.12 -5.18 -0.57
CA GLY A 230 -8.15 -4.85 0.48
C GLY A 230 -8.66 -3.83 1.48
N ALA A 231 -9.39 -2.81 1.03
CA ALA A 231 -10.01 -1.81 1.89
C ALA A 231 -11.15 -2.40 2.75
N ALA A 232 -11.92 -3.35 2.22
CA ALA A 232 -12.88 -4.13 3.00
C ALA A 232 -12.17 -5.01 4.04
N ALA A 233 -11.14 -5.75 3.62
CA ALA A 233 -10.40 -6.63 4.51
C ALA A 233 -9.73 -5.88 5.67
N ILE A 234 -9.09 -4.73 5.41
CA ILE A 234 -8.49 -3.94 6.50
C ILE A 234 -9.56 -3.31 7.40
N SER A 235 -10.73 -2.93 6.86
CA SER A 235 -11.85 -2.41 7.66
C SER A 235 -12.42 -3.49 8.59
N ALA A 236 -12.52 -4.73 8.11
CA ALA A 236 -12.91 -5.87 8.93
C ALA A 236 -11.84 -6.19 10.00
N ASN A 237 -10.54 -6.16 9.65
CA ASN A 237 -9.46 -6.36 10.61
C ASN A 237 -9.42 -5.25 11.67
N ALA A 238 -9.74 -4.01 11.31
CA ALA A 238 -9.84 -2.88 12.23
C ALA A 238 -10.98 -3.10 13.23
N GLY A 239 -12.20 -3.45 12.75
CA GLY A 239 -13.32 -3.83 13.61
C GLY A 239 -12.97 -4.98 14.56
N THR A 240 -12.33 -6.03 14.03
CA THR A 240 -11.83 -7.15 14.85
C THR A 240 -10.83 -6.69 15.91
N SER A 241 -9.95 -5.73 15.59
CA SER A 241 -8.99 -5.20 16.56
C SER A 241 -9.66 -4.43 17.69
N LEU A 242 -10.75 -3.70 17.39
CA LEU A 242 -11.57 -3.02 18.41
C LEU A 242 -12.25 -4.04 19.32
N LEU A 243 -12.81 -5.12 18.78
CA LEU A 243 -13.43 -6.19 19.56
C LEU A 243 -12.44 -6.91 20.48
N LEU A 244 -11.21 -7.11 20.02
CA LEU A 244 -10.15 -7.80 20.78
C LEU A 244 -9.35 -6.84 21.68
N SER A 245 -9.67 -5.55 21.71
CA SER A 245 -8.99 -4.58 22.58
C SER A 245 -9.35 -4.84 24.05
N GLY A 246 -8.33 -4.79 24.92
CA GLY A 246 -8.49 -4.95 26.38
C GLY A 246 -9.07 -3.72 27.09
N ALA A 247 -9.35 -2.62 26.38
CA ALA A 247 -9.80 -1.38 26.98
C ALA A 247 -11.30 -1.44 27.36
N HIS A 248 -11.56 -1.33 28.64
CA HIS A 248 -12.92 -1.36 29.19
C HIS A 248 -13.52 0.05 29.27
N VAL A 249 -14.06 0.55 28.18
CA VAL A 249 -14.91 1.74 28.15
C VAL A 249 -16.36 1.27 28.05
N PRO A 250 -17.21 1.42 29.11
CA PRO A 250 -18.55 0.79 29.16
C PRO A 250 -19.42 1.10 27.93
N TYR A 251 -19.40 2.33 27.45
CA TYR A 251 -20.14 2.72 26.24
C TYR A 251 -19.66 1.96 25.00
N LEU A 252 -18.34 1.86 24.78
CA LEU A 252 -17.78 1.15 23.62
C LEU A 252 -18.01 -0.36 23.70
N THR A 253 -17.93 -0.93 24.91
CA THR A 253 -18.24 -2.34 25.14
C THR A 253 -19.69 -2.66 24.80
N SER A 254 -20.64 -1.74 25.08
CA SER A 254 -22.04 -1.92 24.71
C SER A 254 -22.26 -1.90 23.17
N MET A 255 -21.33 -1.33 22.41
CA MET A 255 -21.35 -1.31 20.94
C MET A 255 -20.74 -2.56 20.30
N ASN A 256 -20.11 -3.45 21.05
CA ASN A 256 -19.44 -4.64 20.49
C ASN A 256 -20.35 -5.46 19.55
N PRO A 257 -21.63 -5.74 19.83
CA PRO A 257 -22.50 -6.46 18.90
C PRO A 257 -22.70 -5.74 17.56
N PHE A 258 -22.72 -4.40 17.57
CA PHE A 258 -22.77 -3.60 16.34
C PHE A 258 -21.45 -3.68 15.57
N VAL A 259 -20.32 -3.53 16.26
CA VAL A 259 -18.97 -3.64 15.65
C VAL A 259 -18.80 -5.01 15.02
N ASP A 260 -19.21 -6.09 15.70
CA ASP A 260 -19.12 -7.46 15.20
C ASP A 260 -19.99 -7.66 13.94
N GLY A 261 -21.24 -7.23 13.98
CA GLY A 261 -22.15 -7.33 12.84
C GLY A 261 -21.63 -6.56 11.60
N VAL A 262 -21.15 -5.33 11.78
CA VAL A 262 -20.57 -4.55 10.68
C VAL A 262 -19.30 -5.19 10.18
N THR A 263 -18.46 -5.72 11.05
CA THR A 263 -17.22 -6.44 10.69
C THR A 263 -17.52 -7.64 9.80
N LEU A 264 -18.53 -8.44 10.15
CA LEU A 264 -18.97 -9.58 9.35
C LEU A 264 -19.46 -9.13 7.95
N ILE A 265 -20.30 -8.09 7.89
CA ILE A 265 -20.82 -7.57 6.61
C ILE A 265 -19.69 -7.10 5.70
N VAL A 266 -18.75 -6.33 6.23
CA VAL A 266 -17.63 -5.79 5.45
C VAL A 266 -16.65 -6.89 5.02
N TRP A 267 -16.40 -7.89 5.89
CA TRP A 267 -15.61 -9.06 5.54
C TRP A 267 -16.28 -9.87 4.41
N ALA A 268 -17.59 -10.13 4.50
CA ALA A 268 -18.33 -10.85 3.48
C ALA A 268 -18.34 -10.09 2.14
N TRP A 269 -18.50 -8.77 2.18
CA TRP A 269 -18.42 -7.91 1.00
C TRP A 269 -17.02 -7.94 0.35
N GLY A 270 -15.96 -7.91 1.14
CA GLY A 270 -14.59 -8.09 0.64
C GLY A 270 -14.37 -9.45 -0.01
N THR A 271 -14.92 -10.52 0.59
CA THR A 271 -14.87 -11.87 0.04
C THR A 271 -15.60 -11.96 -1.30
N TRP A 272 -16.75 -11.31 -1.44
CA TRP A 272 -17.52 -11.27 -2.68
C TRP A 272 -16.73 -10.66 -3.86
N TRP A 273 -15.86 -9.69 -3.60
CA TRP A 273 -15.04 -9.09 -4.65
C TRP A 273 -13.98 -10.04 -5.21
N ILE A 274 -13.49 -11.03 -4.46
CA ILE A 274 -12.37 -11.89 -4.87
C ILE A 274 -12.65 -12.63 -6.19
N PRO A 275 -13.76 -13.39 -6.34
CA PRO A 275 -14.04 -14.07 -7.60
C PRO A 275 -14.18 -13.12 -8.79
N LEU A 276 -14.79 -11.95 -8.58
CA LEU A 276 -14.98 -10.95 -9.62
C LEU A 276 -13.64 -10.35 -10.09
N LEU A 277 -12.73 -10.06 -9.16
CA LEU A 277 -11.39 -9.56 -9.47
C LEU A 277 -10.55 -10.61 -10.23
N VAL A 278 -10.67 -11.88 -9.85
CA VAL A 278 -10.05 -12.99 -10.60
C VAL A 278 -10.63 -13.04 -12.02
N PHE A 279 -11.95 -12.94 -12.16
CA PHE A 279 -12.60 -12.93 -13.46
C PHE A 279 -12.11 -11.76 -14.34
N PHE A 280 -11.98 -10.56 -13.79
CA PHE A 280 -11.42 -9.41 -14.51
C PHE A 280 -9.97 -9.64 -14.93
N GLY A 281 -9.16 -10.26 -14.05
CA GLY A 281 -7.78 -10.61 -14.37
C GLY A 281 -7.69 -11.62 -15.53
N VAL A 282 -8.49 -12.68 -15.49
CA VAL A 282 -8.59 -13.67 -16.57
C VAL A 282 -9.04 -13.00 -17.87
N TRP A 283 -10.09 -12.18 -17.84
CA TRP A 283 -10.55 -11.47 -19.03
C TRP A 283 -9.43 -10.60 -19.62
N LYS A 284 -8.73 -9.81 -18.82
CA LYS A 284 -7.64 -8.93 -19.28
C LYS A 284 -6.49 -9.71 -19.90
N HIS A 285 -5.99 -10.74 -19.21
CA HIS A 285 -4.73 -11.39 -19.58
C HIS A 285 -4.90 -12.58 -20.52
N VAL A 286 -6.03 -13.32 -20.41
CA VAL A 286 -6.30 -14.49 -21.26
C VAL A 286 -7.13 -14.10 -22.47
N VAL A 287 -8.26 -13.38 -22.28
CA VAL A 287 -9.15 -13.02 -23.41
C VAL A 287 -8.59 -11.86 -24.22
N CYS A 288 -8.25 -10.74 -23.57
CA CYS A 288 -7.68 -9.56 -24.24
C CYS A 288 -6.18 -9.68 -24.54
N ARG A 289 -5.51 -10.74 -24.02
CA ARG A 289 -4.09 -11.05 -24.26
C ARG A 289 -3.14 -9.90 -23.90
N VAL A 290 -3.51 -9.07 -22.90
CA VAL A 290 -2.62 -8.01 -22.42
C VAL A 290 -1.46 -8.67 -21.66
N PRO A 291 -0.20 -8.38 -22.03
CA PRO A 291 0.95 -9.00 -21.37
C PRO A 291 1.08 -8.58 -19.91
N LEU A 292 1.50 -9.53 -19.07
CA LEU A 292 1.87 -9.24 -17.67
C LEU A 292 3.19 -8.46 -17.68
N SER A 293 3.13 -7.19 -17.33
CA SER A 293 4.29 -6.33 -17.19
C SER A 293 4.40 -5.80 -15.76
N TYR A 294 5.63 -5.64 -15.27
CA TYR A 294 5.84 -5.04 -13.96
C TYR A 294 5.39 -3.57 -13.96
N SER A 295 4.65 -3.21 -12.97
CA SER A 295 4.39 -1.83 -12.57
C SER A 295 4.39 -1.73 -11.03
N PRO A 296 4.76 -0.57 -10.44
CA PRO A 296 4.72 -0.39 -8.99
C PRO A 296 3.33 -0.63 -8.37
N ALA A 297 2.27 -0.46 -9.15
CA ALA A 297 0.89 -0.72 -8.73
C ALA A 297 0.62 -2.21 -8.39
N LEU A 298 1.46 -3.15 -8.83
CA LEU A 298 1.33 -4.58 -8.46
C LEU A 298 1.47 -4.80 -6.95
N TRP A 299 2.21 -3.96 -6.23
CA TRP A 299 2.29 -4.03 -4.78
C TRP A 299 0.94 -3.75 -4.11
N SER A 300 0.10 -2.94 -4.76
CA SER A 300 -1.29 -2.69 -4.33
C SER A 300 -2.24 -3.86 -4.58
N LEU A 301 -1.82 -4.91 -5.32
CA LEU A 301 -2.51 -6.19 -5.43
C LEU A 301 -2.04 -7.16 -4.34
N VAL A 302 -0.74 -7.19 -4.04
CA VAL A 302 -0.17 -8.11 -3.04
C VAL A 302 -0.66 -7.79 -1.63
N PHE A 303 -0.72 -6.50 -1.27
CA PHE A 303 -1.19 -6.07 0.04
C PHE A 303 -2.62 -6.57 0.37
N PRO A 304 -3.63 -6.41 -0.49
CA PRO A 304 -4.96 -6.97 -0.27
C PRO A 304 -4.99 -8.46 0.02
N LEU A 305 -4.19 -9.25 -0.70
CA LEU A 305 -4.13 -10.69 -0.49
C LEU A 305 -3.61 -11.05 0.91
N GLY A 306 -2.53 -10.41 1.34
CA GLY A 306 -2.02 -10.60 2.70
C GLY A 306 -2.97 -10.07 3.77
N MET A 307 -3.61 -8.93 3.54
CA MET A 307 -4.57 -8.33 4.46
C MET A 307 -5.81 -9.22 4.64
N TYR A 308 -6.32 -9.82 3.57
CA TYR A 308 -7.45 -10.74 3.64
C TYR A 308 -7.14 -11.97 4.48
N SER A 309 -5.92 -12.54 4.34
CA SER A 309 -5.44 -13.62 5.19
C SER A 309 -5.48 -13.23 6.68
N VAL A 310 -4.86 -12.10 7.03
CA VAL A 310 -4.81 -11.61 8.43
C VAL A 310 -6.21 -11.29 8.96
N ALA A 311 -7.01 -10.56 8.18
CA ALA A 311 -8.36 -10.17 8.57
C ALA A 311 -9.22 -11.41 8.87
N THR A 312 -9.21 -12.39 7.98
CA THR A 312 -9.99 -13.62 8.11
C THR A 312 -9.53 -14.46 9.31
N PHE A 313 -8.22 -14.62 9.48
CA PHE A 313 -7.65 -15.35 10.62
C PHE A 313 -8.00 -14.68 11.95
N ARG A 314 -7.79 -13.36 12.07
CA ARG A 314 -8.09 -12.64 13.32
C ARG A 314 -9.58 -12.55 13.59
N PHE A 315 -10.41 -12.41 12.55
CA PHE A 315 -11.86 -12.43 12.71
C PHE A 315 -12.36 -13.79 13.23
N SER A 316 -11.72 -14.89 12.85
CA SER A 316 -12.05 -16.21 13.42
C SER A 316 -11.86 -16.28 14.93
N LEU A 317 -10.89 -15.52 15.47
CA LEU A 317 -10.63 -15.48 16.91
C LEU A 317 -11.71 -14.67 17.67
N ALA A 318 -12.21 -13.59 17.06
CA ALA A 318 -13.23 -12.76 17.66
C ALA A 318 -14.64 -13.38 17.55
N SER A 319 -14.98 -13.93 16.38
CA SER A 319 -16.31 -14.49 16.07
C SER A 319 -16.51 -15.93 16.53
N GLN A 320 -15.44 -16.62 16.94
CA GLN A 320 -15.44 -18.05 17.27
C GLN A 320 -15.90 -18.97 16.11
N PHE A 321 -15.64 -18.56 14.85
CA PHE A 321 -15.90 -19.38 13.66
C PHE A 321 -14.63 -20.11 13.20
N PRO A 322 -14.38 -21.38 13.62
CA PRO A 322 -13.11 -22.10 13.38
C PRO A 322 -12.76 -22.23 11.90
N PHE A 323 -13.76 -22.36 11.01
CA PHE A 323 -13.53 -22.51 9.57
C PHE A 323 -12.85 -21.29 8.94
N LEU A 324 -13.09 -20.07 9.48
CA LEU A 324 -12.41 -18.86 9.02
C LEU A 324 -10.92 -18.89 9.38
N GLY A 325 -10.57 -19.51 10.50
CA GLY A 325 -9.17 -19.71 10.89
C GLY A 325 -8.39 -20.54 9.85
N TYR A 326 -9.00 -21.62 9.35
CA TYR A 326 -8.41 -22.40 8.26
C TYR A 326 -8.30 -21.58 6.97
N LEU A 327 -9.39 -20.89 6.58
CA LEU A 327 -9.39 -20.07 5.37
C LEU A 327 -8.30 -18.98 5.44
N GLY A 328 -8.18 -18.28 6.56
CA GLY A 328 -7.15 -17.26 6.74
C GLY A 328 -5.72 -17.81 6.66
N ARG A 329 -5.48 -19.00 7.25
CA ARG A 329 -4.19 -19.71 7.17
C ARG A 329 -3.82 -20.09 5.75
N GLU A 330 -4.75 -20.68 5.02
CA GLU A 330 -4.48 -21.14 3.65
C GLU A 330 -4.30 -19.96 2.68
N PHE A 331 -5.00 -18.86 2.91
CA PHE A 331 -4.96 -17.73 1.98
C PHE A 331 -3.60 -17.00 1.97
N ILE A 332 -2.76 -17.13 3.00
CA ILE A 332 -1.39 -16.58 3.00
C ILE A 332 -0.54 -17.21 1.88
N TRP A 333 -0.81 -18.48 1.53
CA TRP A 333 -0.11 -19.18 0.46
C TRP A 333 -0.52 -18.73 -0.95
N VAL A 334 -1.50 -17.83 -1.05
CA VAL A 334 -1.78 -17.06 -2.27
C VAL A 334 -0.98 -15.76 -2.27
N ALA A 335 -0.88 -15.09 -1.11
CA ALA A 335 -0.19 -13.81 -0.98
C ALA A 335 1.34 -13.93 -1.12
N VAL A 336 1.97 -14.95 -0.54
CA VAL A 336 3.43 -15.15 -0.60
C VAL A 336 3.93 -15.37 -2.03
N PRO A 337 3.35 -16.28 -2.85
CA PRO A 337 3.75 -16.41 -4.26
C PRO A 337 3.48 -15.15 -5.08
N ALA A 338 2.38 -14.42 -4.82
CA ALA A 338 2.11 -13.14 -5.48
C ALA A 338 3.19 -12.10 -5.15
N TRP A 339 3.66 -12.06 -3.89
CA TRP A 339 4.78 -11.22 -3.48
C TRP A 339 6.07 -11.61 -4.20
N LEU A 340 6.41 -12.91 -4.21
CA LEU A 340 7.62 -13.42 -4.89
C LEU A 340 7.60 -13.11 -6.38
N ALA A 341 6.48 -13.34 -7.06
CA ALA A 341 6.32 -13.05 -8.48
C ALA A 341 6.51 -11.55 -8.76
N THR A 342 5.92 -10.68 -7.92
CA THR A 342 6.03 -9.22 -8.05
C THR A 342 7.46 -8.75 -7.78
N ALA A 343 8.14 -9.30 -6.77
CA ALA A 343 9.53 -8.99 -6.45
C ALA A 343 10.48 -9.41 -7.57
N CYS A 344 10.31 -10.62 -8.11
CA CYS A 344 11.08 -11.10 -9.27
C CYS A 344 10.85 -10.20 -10.49
N ALA A 345 9.59 -9.84 -10.79
CA ALA A 345 9.27 -8.96 -11.90
C ALA A 345 9.87 -7.57 -11.72
N MET A 346 9.89 -7.02 -10.51
CA MET A 346 10.55 -5.75 -10.17
C MET A 346 12.06 -5.81 -10.43
N ILE A 347 12.73 -6.85 -9.94
CA ILE A 347 14.18 -7.03 -10.14
C ILE A 347 14.52 -7.13 -11.63
N VAL A 348 13.80 -7.98 -12.36
CA VAL A 348 14.02 -8.17 -13.81
C VAL A 348 13.78 -6.88 -14.59
N SER A 349 12.73 -6.12 -14.25
CA SER A 349 12.42 -4.84 -14.88
C SER A 349 13.54 -3.82 -14.67
N ASN A 350 14.04 -3.71 -13.43
CA ASN A 350 15.14 -2.80 -13.09
C ASN A 350 16.44 -3.17 -13.80
N LEU A 351 16.78 -4.46 -13.86
CA LEU A 351 17.97 -4.94 -14.57
C LEU A 351 17.90 -4.68 -16.08
N ARG A 352 16.71 -4.85 -16.69
CA ARG A 352 16.49 -4.52 -18.11
C ARG A 352 16.62 -3.02 -18.37
N GLY A 353 16.13 -2.18 -17.46
CA GLY A 353 16.26 -0.72 -17.52
C GLY A 353 17.73 -0.28 -17.52
N LEU A 354 18.54 -0.84 -16.62
CA LEU A 354 19.97 -0.59 -16.54
C LEU A 354 20.71 -1.03 -17.81
N LYS A 355 20.38 -2.20 -18.37
CA LYS A 355 21.00 -2.73 -19.59
C LYS A 355 20.69 -1.88 -20.83
N LYS A 356 19.45 -1.37 -20.96
CA LYS A 356 19.08 -0.44 -22.03
C LYS A 356 19.84 0.89 -21.93
N SER A 357 20.01 1.42 -20.72
CA SER A 357 20.77 2.65 -20.47
C SER A 357 22.25 2.50 -20.84
N ASN A 358 22.86 1.34 -20.57
CA ASN A 358 24.26 1.07 -20.94
C ASN A 358 24.45 0.90 -22.47
N MET A 359 23.49 0.23 -23.12
CA MET A 359 23.56 0.00 -24.59
C MET A 359 23.35 1.28 -25.39
N SER A 360 22.54 2.23 -24.93
CA SER A 360 22.38 3.54 -25.54
C SER A 360 23.65 4.40 -25.40
N ARG A 361 24.47 4.17 -24.37
CA ARG A 361 25.78 4.82 -24.17
C ARG A 361 26.85 4.31 -25.14
N ASP A 362 26.90 3.00 -25.37
CA ASP A 362 27.87 2.40 -26.28
C ASP A 362 27.60 2.82 -27.73
N CYS A 363 26.34 3.09 -28.09
CA CYS A 363 26.00 3.61 -29.42
C CYS A 363 26.34 5.12 -29.58
N GLN A 364 26.29 5.92 -28.50
CA GLN A 364 26.66 7.34 -28.56
C GLN A 364 28.17 7.58 -28.41
N GLY A 365 28.91 6.60 -27.91
CA GLY A 365 30.38 6.68 -27.72
C GLY A 365 31.22 6.28 -28.94
N ARG A 366 30.63 5.88 -30.08
CA ARG A 366 31.35 5.65 -31.33
C ARG A 366 31.16 6.85 -32.26
N PRO A 367 32.08 7.83 -32.31
CA PRO A 367 32.06 8.83 -33.35
C PRO A 367 32.31 8.12 -34.69
N GLY A 368 31.47 8.45 -35.68
CA GLY A 368 31.42 7.78 -36.97
C GLY A 368 32.79 7.66 -37.64
N GLN A 369 33.18 6.45 -37.89
CA GLN A 369 34.07 6.17 -39.01
C GLN A 369 33.23 6.28 -40.27
N LEU A 370 33.31 7.45 -40.93
CA LEU A 370 32.90 7.57 -42.34
C LEU A 370 33.82 6.62 -43.15
N PRO A 371 33.28 5.79 -44.04
CA PRO A 371 34.10 5.07 -44.99
C PRO A 371 34.70 6.09 -45.97
N SER A 372 35.99 6.24 -45.91
CA SER A 372 36.79 6.86 -46.97
C SER A 372 36.88 5.89 -48.14
N GLY A 373 36.25 6.26 -49.24
CA GLY A 373 36.31 5.53 -50.49
C GLY A 373 35.57 6.28 -51.54
#